data_186677a74729ecc2f4803f6675a5a778
#
_entry.id   186677a74729ecc2f4803f6675a5a778
#
_cell.length_a   1.000
_cell.length_b   1.000
_cell.length_c   1.000
_cell.angle_alpha   90.00
_cell.angle_beta   90.00
_cell.angle_gamma   90.00
#
_symmetry.space_group_name_H-M   'P 1'
#
loop_
_entity.id
_entity.type
_entity.pdbx_description
1 polymer ?
#
loop_
_entity_poly.entity_id
_entity_poly.type
_entity_poly.pdbx_seq_one_letter_code
_entity_poly.pdbx_strand_id
1 'polypeptide(L)'
;RLAPSAAPWTLFSGPEGSHPNGTNSAPNEEHWTIRRWTASELTAETPVGLTWHTRKTNLNGGGVTGSLYVNGSLVDTLSFAGNDGTGEIRTWYENLNPGDIVDIALTPVGPDGNASDGSDGSANWLRVDTRIPPGASQPDGTPFLAALAQGLQVTDILYDPELPSLLVTWPSGAGRNYAVDISTGLLGGVDEGSWEEYDDSIPGEGEETTYEIIIEEPLP
;
A
#
# COMPACT_ATOMS: atom_id res chain seq x y z
N ARG A 1 26.09 -2.02 12.00
CA ARG A 1 26.20 -3.37 11.47
C ARG A 1 26.92 -4.22 12.50
N LEU A 2 26.28 -5.28 12.99
CA LEU A 2 26.94 -6.25 13.88
C LEU A 2 27.90 -7.12 13.06
N ALA A 3 28.97 -7.62 13.71
CA ALA A 3 29.95 -8.46 13.05
C ALA A 3 29.32 -9.80 12.64
N PRO A 4 29.49 -10.28 11.39
CA PRO A 4 28.81 -11.48 10.88
C PRO A 4 29.17 -12.78 11.63
N SER A 5 30.20 -12.78 12.46
CA SER A 5 30.71 -13.95 13.18
C SER A 5 30.50 -13.89 14.68
N ALA A 6 29.76 -12.93 15.20
CA ALA A 6 29.51 -12.76 16.62
C ALA A 6 27.99 -12.64 16.89
N ALA A 7 27.53 -13.19 18.00
CA ALA A 7 26.21 -12.95 18.53
C ALA A 7 26.03 -11.46 18.92
N PRO A 8 24.84 -10.88 18.78
CA PRO A 8 23.65 -11.49 18.20
C PRO A 8 23.77 -11.67 16.68
N TRP A 9 23.22 -12.77 16.17
CA TRP A 9 23.26 -13.14 14.73
C TRP A 9 22.28 -12.34 13.85
N THR A 10 21.94 -11.13 14.26
CA THR A 10 21.06 -10.25 13.51
C THR A 10 21.77 -9.70 12.29
N LEU A 11 21.28 -10.04 11.10
CA LEU A 11 21.92 -9.63 9.85
C LEU A 11 20.95 -9.41 8.71
N PHE A 12 21.41 -8.65 7.72
CA PHE A 12 20.85 -8.61 6.38
C PHE A 12 21.83 -9.22 5.39
N SER A 13 21.33 -10.05 4.46
CA SER A 13 22.10 -10.63 3.36
C SER A 13 21.42 -10.31 2.04
N GLY A 14 22.06 -9.45 1.25
CA GLY A 14 21.47 -8.96 -0.01
C GLY A 14 20.20 -8.12 0.19
N PRO A 15 19.42 -7.93 -0.89
CA PRO A 15 18.26 -7.06 -0.89
C PRO A 15 17.08 -7.61 -0.07
N GLU A 16 16.94 -8.93 0.04
CA GLU A 16 15.82 -9.59 0.70
C GLU A 16 16.20 -10.37 1.96
N GLY A 17 17.40 -10.96 2.00
CA GLY A 17 17.83 -11.83 3.08
C GLY A 17 17.83 -11.11 4.43
N SER A 18 17.27 -11.77 5.43
CA SER A 18 17.06 -11.23 6.78
C SER A 18 17.16 -12.35 7.81
N HIS A 19 17.82 -12.09 8.92
CA HIS A 19 17.92 -13.04 10.03
C HIS A 19 17.82 -12.27 11.35
N PRO A 20 16.68 -12.28 12.03
CA PRO A 20 16.54 -11.78 13.38
C PRO A 20 17.29 -12.72 14.32
N ASN A 21 17.60 -12.27 15.53
CA ASN A 21 18.25 -13.10 16.54
C ASN A 21 17.27 -13.46 17.65
N GLY A 22 17.19 -14.73 17.94
CA GLY A 22 16.41 -15.25 19.05
C GLY A 22 17.15 -15.22 20.38
N THR A 23 16.51 -15.72 21.42
CA THR A 23 17.07 -15.76 22.78
C THR A 23 18.04 -16.90 23.02
N ASN A 24 18.30 -17.75 22.03
CA ASN A 24 19.18 -18.92 22.12
C ASN A 24 20.69 -18.60 22.11
N SER A 25 21.07 -17.33 21.86
CA SER A 25 22.45 -16.89 21.83
C SER A 25 22.64 -15.60 22.65
N ALA A 26 23.88 -15.37 23.15
CA ALA A 26 24.18 -14.16 23.89
C ALA A 26 23.86 -12.90 23.04
N PRO A 27 23.25 -11.86 23.60
CA PRO A 27 22.98 -11.63 25.03
C PRO A 27 21.71 -12.29 25.59
N ASN A 28 21.09 -13.23 24.89
CA ASN A 28 19.81 -13.89 25.20
C ASN A 28 18.61 -12.92 25.11
N GLU A 29 18.67 -12.04 24.15
CA GLU A 29 17.66 -11.03 23.85
C GLU A 29 17.19 -11.19 22.40
N GLU A 30 15.94 -10.85 22.14
CA GLU A 30 15.43 -10.77 20.78
C GLU A 30 15.98 -9.54 20.08
N HIS A 31 16.52 -9.76 18.89
CA HIS A 31 16.92 -8.66 18.00
C HIS A 31 16.18 -8.78 16.70
N TRP A 32 15.34 -7.82 16.40
CA TRP A 32 14.59 -7.76 15.18
C TRP A 32 15.42 -7.22 14.02
N THR A 33 15.13 -7.63 12.82
CA THR A 33 15.60 -6.95 11.60
C THR A 33 14.54 -6.02 11.10
N ILE A 34 14.89 -4.78 10.82
CA ILE A 34 13.96 -3.76 10.36
C ILE A 34 14.50 -3.13 9.08
N ARG A 35 13.70 -3.17 8.00
CA ARG A 35 13.94 -2.40 6.78
C ARG A 35 13.03 -1.20 6.78
N ARG A 36 13.61 -0.02 6.62
CA ARG A 36 12.88 1.25 6.63
C ARG A 36 12.87 1.89 5.26
N TRP A 37 11.71 2.33 4.85
CA TRP A 37 11.52 3.28 3.78
C TRP A 37 10.95 4.59 4.36
N THR A 38 11.38 5.72 3.80
CA THR A 38 10.88 7.05 4.18
C THR A 38 10.25 7.68 2.94
N ALA A 39 9.05 8.21 3.09
CA ALA A 39 8.28 8.84 2.02
C ALA A 39 8.85 10.21 1.61
N SER A 40 10.18 10.28 1.38
CA SER A 40 10.88 11.53 1.02
C SER A 40 10.64 11.97 -0.43
N GLU A 41 10.11 11.08 -1.27
CA GLU A 41 9.79 11.35 -2.67
C GLU A 41 8.38 11.90 -2.85
N LEU A 42 7.53 11.78 -1.84
CA LEU A 42 6.19 12.35 -1.87
C LEU A 42 6.28 13.86 -1.65
N THR A 43 5.46 14.62 -2.38
CA THR A 43 5.37 16.08 -2.27
C THR A 43 4.10 16.55 -1.56
N ALA A 44 3.11 15.67 -1.41
CA ALA A 44 1.84 15.89 -0.72
C ALA A 44 1.35 14.57 -0.12
N GLU A 45 0.26 14.62 0.64
CA GLU A 45 -0.46 13.41 1.06
C GLU A 45 -0.84 12.59 -0.16
N THR A 46 -0.43 11.33 -0.16
CA THR A 46 -0.58 10.43 -1.32
C THR A 46 -1.08 9.07 -0.87
N PRO A 47 -2.15 8.53 -1.46
CA PRO A 47 -2.54 7.16 -1.24
C PRO A 47 -1.51 6.20 -1.85
N VAL A 48 -1.11 5.19 -1.08
CA VAL A 48 -0.11 4.20 -1.49
C VAL A 48 -0.55 2.79 -1.17
N GLY A 49 -0.16 1.85 -2.00
CA GLY A 49 -0.18 0.41 -1.71
C GLY A 49 1.18 -0.03 -1.18
N LEU A 50 1.20 -0.54 0.03
CA LEU A 50 2.38 -1.09 0.70
C LEU A 50 2.35 -2.61 0.55
N THR A 51 2.90 -3.13 -0.53
CA THR A 51 2.98 -4.58 -0.76
C THR A 51 4.23 -5.13 -0.08
N TRP A 52 4.03 -6.06 0.84
CA TRP A 52 5.10 -6.67 1.59
C TRP A 52 5.03 -8.19 1.54
N HIS A 53 6.17 -8.83 1.72
CA HIS A 53 6.33 -10.28 1.68
C HIS A 53 7.30 -10.72 2.76
N THR A 54 7.01 -11.86 3.35
CA THR A 54 7.95 -12.59 4.22
C THR A 54 7.81 -14.09 3.96
N ARG A 55 8.94 -14.78 3.94
CA ARG A 55 9.02 -16.24 3.87
C ARG A 55 10.25 -16.75 4.59
N LYS A 56 10.23 -18.00 5.02
CA LYS A 56 11.40 -18.68 5.54
C LYS A 56 12.37 -19.06 4.41
N THR A 57 13.66 -18.94 4.66
CA THR A 57 14.72 -19.49 3.81
C THR A 57 15.46 -20.64 4.49
N ASN A 58 15.51 -20.65 5.83
CA ASN A 58 15.88 -21.82 6.62
C ASN A 58 14.59 -22.49 7.10
N LEU A 59 14.28 -23.66 6.54
CA LEU A 59 13.01 -24.38 6.77
C LEU A 59 12.99 -25.22 8.07
N ASN A 60 13.71 -24.79 9.08
CA ASN A 60 13.74 -25.41 10.40
C ASN A 60 13.24 -24.42 11.46
N GLY A 61 13.12 -24.87 12.69
CA GLY A 61 12.75 -24.06 13.84
C GLY A 61 11.26 -23.74 13.95
N GLY A 62 10.91 -22.84 14.86
CA GLY A 62 9.54 -22.45 15.20
C GLY A 62 8.87 -21.52 14.20
N GLY A 63 9.66 -20.79 13.45
CA GLY A 63 9.17 -19.82 12.48
C GLY A 63 9.61 -18.39 12.78
N VAL A 64 8.93 -17.43 12.15
CA VAL A 64 9.20 -15.98 12.31
C VAL A 64 7.89 -15.21 12.20
N THR A 65 7.86 -13.97 12.70
CA THR A 65 6.75 -13.04 12.47
C THR A 65 7.23 -11.83 11.68
N GLY A 66 6.60 -11.60 10.54
CA GLY A 66 6.72 -10.38 9.75
C GLY A 66 5.66 -9.37 10.16
N SER A 67 6.03 -8.10 10.24
CA SER A 67 5.13 -7.02 10.64
C SER A 67 5.39 -5.75 9.83
N LEU A 68 4.33 -5.07 9.44
CA LEU A 68 4.36 -3.78 8.75
C LEU A 68 3.96 -2.68 9.74
N TYR A 69 4.74 -1.63 9.80
CA TYR A 69 4.49 -0.45 10.62
C TYR A 69 4.44 0.79 9.76
N VAL A 70 3.53 1.70 10.07
CA VAL A 70 3.48 3.05 9.52
C VAL A 70 3.62 4.05 10.68
N ASN A 71 4.62 4.90 10.62
CA ASN A 71 4.94 5.88 11.67
C ASN A 71 5.02 5.27 13.09
N GLY A 72 5.53 4.04 13.17
CA GLY A 72 5.66 3.28 14.42
C GLY A 72 4.37 2.58 14.88
N SER A 73 3.25 2.75 14.19
CA SER A 73 2.00 2.01 14.46
C SER A 73 1.99 0.70 13.68
N LEU A 74 1.71 -0.42 14.34
CA LEU A 74 1.52 -1.71 13.70
C LEU A 74 0.23 -1.68 12.86
N VAL A 75 0.36 -1.94 11.55
CA VAL A 75 -0.78 -1.92 10.62
C VAL A 75 -1.12 -3.31 10.07
N ASP A 76 -0.12 -4.19 9.92
CA ASP A 76 -0.33 -5.57 9.48
C ASP A 76 0.73 -6.49 10.06
N THR A 77 0.37 -7.76 10.33
CA THR A 77 1.29 -8.75 10.89
C THR A 77 0.88 -10.17 10.50
N LEU A 78 1.88 -11.03 10.30
CA LEU A 78 1.65 -12.43 10.01
C LEU A 78 2.81 -13.29 10.51
N SER A 79 2.48 -14.41 11.16
CA SER A 79 3.45 -15.40 11.62
C SER A 79 3.58 -16.55 10.61
N PHE A 80 4.81 -16.93 10.32
CA PHE A 80 5.17 -17.96 9.34
C PHE A 80 5.77 -19.16 10.07
N ALA A 81 5.25 -20.34 9.82
CA ALA A 81 5.79 -21.58 10.38
C ALA A 81 7.24 -21.83 9.91
N GLY A 82 8.00 -22.57 10.71
CA GLY A 82 9.42 -22.85 10.41
C GLY A 82 9.66 -23.49 9.04
N ASN A 83 8.72 -24.26 8.54
CA ASN A 83 8.78 -24.93 7.23
C ASN A 83 8.09 -24.18 6.09
N ASP A 84 7.63 -22.96 6.30
CA ASP A 84 6.98 -22.14 5.27
C ASP A 84 7.99 -21.40 4.40
N GLY A 85 8.45 -22.06 3.35
CA GLY A 85 9.34 -21.50 2.34
C GLY A 85 8.62 -20.68 1.25
N THR A 86 7.30 -20.70 1.22
CA THR A 86 6.48 -19.93 0.26
C THR A 86 6.21 -18.53 0.78
N GLY A 87 5.77 -18.43 2.03
CA GLY A 87 5.36 -17.18 2.64
C GLY A 87 4.08 -16.62 2.07
N GLU A 88 3.81 -15.37 2.34
CA GLU A 88 2.61 -14.67 1.87
C GLU A 88 2.97 -13.26 1.40
N ILE A 89 2.31 -12.83 0.34
CA ILE A 89 2.35 -11.46 -0.18
C ILE A 89 1.05 -10.78 0.24
N ARG A 90 1.17 -9.63 0.92
CA ARG A 90 0.02 -8.84 1.37
C ARG A 90 0.19 -7.40 0.93
N THR A 91 -0.92 -6.71 0.74
CA THR A 91 -0.92 -5.28 0.45
C THR A 91 -1.77 -4.55 1.48
N TRP A 92 -1.16 -3.61 2.17
CA TRP A 92 -1.81 -2.63 3.02
C TRP A 92 -1.91 -1.32 2.26
N TYR A 93 -3.04 -0.64 2.36
CA TYR A 93 -3.24 0.66 1.74
C TYR A 93 -3.23 1.75 2.81
N GLU A 94 -2.55 2.86 2.53
CA GLU A 94 -2.41 3.96 3.48
C GLU A 94 -2.31 5.30 2.75
N ASN A 95 -2.71 6.39 3.41
CA ASN A 95 -2.42 7.74 2.95
C ASN A 95 -1.16 8.24 3.66
N LEU A 96 -0.10 8.47 2.92
CA LEU A 96 1.19 8.89 3.47
C LEU A 96 1.51 10.34 3.13
N ASN A 97 2.02 11.06 4.11
CA ASN A 97 2.57 12.41 3.96
C ASN A 97 4.07 12.35 3.62
N PRO A 98 4.62 13.44 3.03
CA PRO A 98 6.06 13.57 2.86
C PRO A 98 6.80 13.37 4.19
N GLY A 99 7.76 12.46 4.20
CA GLY A 99 8.58 12.14 5.38
C GLY A 99 8.02 11.05 6.28
N ASP A 100 6.83 10.52 6.03
CA ASP A 100 6.29 9.37 6.75
C ASP A 100 7.20 8.15 6.62
N ILE A 101 7.18 7.30 7.64
CA ILE A 101 8.08 6.15 7.77
C ILE A 101 7.29 4.86 7.66
N VAL A 102 7.77 3.96 6.81
CA VAL A 102 7.26 2.59 6.69
C VAL A 102 8.37 1.61 7.05
N ASP A 103 8.10 0.76 8.03
CA ASP A 103 9.02 -0.28 8.47
C ASP A 103 8.44 -1.67 8.22
N ILE A 104 9.23 -2.53 7.60
CA ILE A 104 8.97 -3.97 7.61
C ILE A 104 9.93 -4.60 8.63
N ALA A 105 9.37 -5.15 9.68
CA ALA A 105 10.09 -5.78 10.77
C ALA A 105 9.95 -7.31 10.71
N LEU A 106 11.00 -8.01 11.09
CA LEU A 106 11.01 -9.46 11.25
C LEU A 106 11.49 -9.80 12.65
N THR A 107 10.70 -10.60 13.37
CA THR A 107 11.05 -11.10 14.69
C THR A 107 11.36 -12.59 14.64
N PRO A 108 12.14 -13.14 15.60
CA PRO A 108 12.47 -14.56 15.64
C PRO A 108 11.32 -15.42 16.19
N VAL A 109 10.19 -14.82 16.54
CA VAL A 109 9.04 -15.52 17.14
C VAL A 109 8.13 -16.03 16.04
N GLY A 110 7.95 -17.35 15.95
CA GLY A 110 7.00 -17.99 15.03
C GLY A 110 5.63 -18.20 15.65
N PRO A 111 4.73 -18.95 14.96
CA PRO A 111 3.40 -19.26 15.44
C PRO A 111 3.37 -20.06 16.76
N ASP A 112 4.45 -20.73 17.10
CA ASP A 112 4.62 -21.48 18.35
C ASP A 112 4.98 -20.59 19.56
N GLY A 113 5.22 -19.29 19.34
CA GLY A 113 5.61 -18.35 20.38
C GLY A 113 7.03 -18.50 20.88
N ASN A 114 7.87 -19.32 20.21
CA ASN A 114 9.25 -19.61 20.63
C ASN A 114 10.24 -18.72 19.89
N ALA A 115 11.09 -18.03 20.65
CA ALA A 115 12.20 -17.23 20.13
C ALA A 115 13.57 -17.86 20.40
N SER A 116 13.63 -19.12 20.89
CA SER A 116 14.85 -19.72 21.39
C SER A 116 15.52 -20.68 20.39
N ASP A 117 15.20 -20.61 19.11
CA ASP A 117 15.91 -21.34 18.07
C ASP A 117 16.80 -20.41 17.22
N GLY A 118 17.69 -20.97 16.44
CA GLY A 118 18.62 -20.21 15.59
C GLY A 118 18.32 -20.36 14.10
N SER A 119 17.10 -20.77 13.74
CA SER A 119 16.75 -21.11 12.37
C SER A 119 15.92 -20.00 11.67
N ASP A 120 16.08 -18.74 12.08
CA ASP A 120 15.23 -17.61 11.69
C ASP A 120 15.55 -17.00 10.32
N GLY A 121 16.45 -17.64 9.56
CA GLY A 121 16.81 -17.21 8.20
C GLY A 121 15.59 -17.06 7.32
N SER A 122 15.38 -15.87 6.78
CA SER A 122 14.17 -15.48 6.04
C SER A 122 14.49 -14.53 4.90
N ALA A 123 13.53 -14.30 4.03
CA ALA A 123 13.55 -13.23 3.05
C ALA A 123 12.32 -12.36 3.24
N ASN A 124 12.51 -11.04 3.19
CA ASN A 124 11.44 -10.07 3.22
C ASN A 124 11.73 -8.89 2.28
N TRP A 125 10.67 -8.33 1.72
CA TRP A 125 10.75 -7.13 0.90
C TRP A 125 9.49 -6.27 1.03
N LEU A 126 9.62 -5.00 0.71
CA LEU A 126 8.55 -4.01 0.63
C LEU A 126 8.58 -3.37 -0.75
N ARG A 127 7.42 -3.22 -1.37
CA ARG A 127 7.19 -2.40 -2.54
C ARG A 127 6.14 -1.34 -2.22
N VAL A 128 6.43 -0.11 -2.59
CA VAL A 128 5.49 1.01 -2.49
C VAL A 128 4.98 1.33 -3.90
N ASP A 129 3.67 1.43 -4.05
CA ASP A 129 3.00 1.73 -5.31
C ASP A 129 1.99 2.85 -5.08
N THR A 130 2.05 3.90 -5.89
CA THR A 130 1.11 5.04 -5.81
C THR A 130 -0.15 4.82 -6.66
N ARG A 131 -0.16 3.78 -7.49
CA ARG A 131 -1.35 3.40 -8.26
C ARG A 131 -2.22 2.47 -7.42
N ILE A 132 -3.34 3.01 -6.93
CA ILE A 132 -4.32 2.25 -6.15
C ILE A 132 -5.40 1.72 -7.09
N PRO A 133 -5.65 0.41 -7.12
CA PRO A 133 -6.72 -0.15 -7.95
C PRO A 133 -8.09 0.27 -7.41
N PRO A 134 -9.09 0.47 -8.30
CA PRO A 134 -10.47 0.68 -7.89
C PRO A 134 -10.95 -0.45 -6.98
N GLY A 135 -11.64 -0.10 -5.89
CA GLY A 135 -12.15 -1.08 -4.92
C GLY A 135 -11.08 -1.74 -4.06
N ALA A 136 -9.89 -1.13 -3.94
CA ALA A 136 -8.86 -1.60 -3.03
C ALA A 136 -9.40 -1.81 -1.61
N SER A 137 -8.96 -2.89 -0.96
CA SER A 137 -9.33 -3.21 0.41
C SER A 137 -8.12 -3.68 1.20
N GLN A 138 -8.17 -3.47 2.50
CA GLN A 138 -7.17 -3.99 3.44
C GLN A 138 -7.17 -5.53 3.46
N PRO A 139 -6.12 -6.18 3.97
CA PRO A 139 -6.05 -7.63 4.06
C PRO A 139 -7.21 -8.28 4.82
N ASP A 140 -7.87 -7.55 5.72
CA ASP A 140 -9.06 -8.00 6.46
C ASP A 140 -10.39 -7.80 5.69
N GLY A 141 -10.32 -7.26 4.46
CA GLY A 141 -11.47 -6.97 3.62
C GLY A 141 -12.09 -5.59 3.85
N THR A 142 -11.59 -4.80 4.79
CA THR A 142 -12.06 -3.42 5.00
C THR A 142 -11.74 -2.57 3.76
N PRO A 143 -12.74 -1.90 3.14
CA PRO A 143 -12.47 -1.05 1.98
C PRO A 143 -11.48 0.07 2.31
N PHE A 144 -10.48 0.25 1.45
CA PHE A 144 -9.60 1.40 1.53
C PHE A 144 -10.22 2.56 0.75
N LEU A 145 -10.51 3.62 1.47
CA LEU A 145 -10.97 4.88 0.88
C LEU A 145 -9.76 5.81 0.81
N ALA A 146 -9.15 5.92 -0.37
CA ALA A 146 -8.06 6.87 -0.59
C ALA A 146 -8.52 8.28 -0.17
N ALA A 147 -7.64 9.05 0.46
CA ALA A 147 -8.00 10.41 0.93
C ALA A 147 -8.49 11.30 -0.21
N LEU A 148 -8.02 11.05 -1.44
CA LEU A 148 -8.51 11.70 -2.65
C LEU A 148 -9.90 11.20 -3.08
N ALA A 149 -10.28 9.97 -2.73
CA ALA A 149 -11.61 9.43 -3.03
C ALA A 149 -12.66 9.87 -1.99
N GLN A 150 -12.26 10.26 -0.79
CA GLN A 150 -13.18 10.83 0.20
C GLN A 150 -13.66 12.24 -0.18
N GLY A 151 -12.96 12.90 -1.11
CA GLY A 151 -13.33 14.23 -1.58
C GLY A 151 -14.04 14.29 -2.92
N LEU A 152 -14.01 13.20 -3.69
CA LEU A 152 -14.57 13.19 -5.05
C LEU A 152 -15.77 12.25 -5.12
N GLN A 153 -16.83 12.56 -4.40
CA GLN A 153 -18.15 12.02 -4.73
C GLN A 153 -18.76 12.95 -5.77
N VAL A 154 -19.00 12.43 -6.97
CA VAL A 154 -19.91 13.08 -7.89
C VAL A 154 -21.26 13.17 -7.18
N THR A 155 -21.69 14.38 -6.86
CA THR A 155 -22.93 14.64 -6.12
C THR A 155 -24.11 14.76 -7.03
N ASP A 156 -23.88 15.17 -8.29
CA ASP A 156 -24.92 15.27 -9.30
C ASP A 156 -24.38 15.05 -10.71
N ILE A 157 -25.17 14.42 -11.58
CA ILE A 157 -24.94 14.29 -13.01
C ILE A 157 -26.23 14.66 -13.71
N LEU A 158 -26.23 15.80 -14.41
CA LEU A 158 -27.35 16.24 -15.22
C LEU A 158 -26.98 16.09 -16.70
N TYR A 159 -27.86 15.41 -17.44
CA TYR A 159 -27.78 15.34 -18.91
C TYR A 159 -28.73 16.37 -19.52
N ASP A 160 -28.20 17.25 -20.38
CA ASP A 160 -28.99 18.17 -21.17
C ASP A 160 -29.16 17.61 -22.60
N PRO A 161 -30.35 17.14 -22.97
CA PRO A 161 -30.56 16.59 -24.33
C PRO A 161 -30.66 17.66 -25.42
N GLU A 162 -30.83 18.95 -25.06
CA GLU A 162 -30.88 20.06 -26.02
C GLU A 162 -29.45 20.59 -26.34
N LEU A 163 -28.58 20.47 -25.38
CA LEU A 163 -27.12 20.76 -25.51
C LEU A 163 -26.43 19.45 -25.13
N PRO A 164 -26.10 18.54 -26.05
CA PRO A 164 -25.61 17.21 -25.67
C PRO A 164 -24.38 17.31 -24.77
N SER A 165 -24.62 17.55 -23.51
CA SER A 165 -23.60 17.74 -22.47
C SER A 165 -23.99 17.05 -21.16
N LEU A 166 -22.98 16.69 -20.38
CA LEU A 166 -23.13 16.22 -19.01
C LEU A 166 -22.57 17.30 -18.07
N LEU A 167 -23.41 17.78 -17.18
CA LEU A 167 -22.94 18.59 -16.04
C LEU A 167 -22.62 17.64 -14.90
N VAL A 168 -21.37 17.61 -14.49
CA VAL A 168 -20.89 16.78 -13.39
C VAL A 168 -20.49 17.68 -12.23
N THR A 169 -21.07 17.41 -11.06
CA THR A 169 -20.82 18.21 -9.86
C THR A 169 -20.17 17.36 -8.79
N TRP A 170 -19.13 17.92 -8.13
CA TRP A 170 -18.44 17.26 -7.01
C TRP A 170 -17.97 18.25 -5.96
N PRO A 171 -17.82 17.85 -4.68
CA PRO A 171 -17.18 18.65 -3.66
C PRO A 171 -15.72 18.96 -4.04
N SER A 172 -15.32 20.22 -3.97
CA SER A 172 -14.00 20.64 -4.39
C SER A 172 -13.33 21.53 -3.37
N GLY A 173 -11.99 21.65 -3.44
CA GLY A 173 -11.20 22.53 -2.60
C GLY A 173 -10.56 23.65 -3.41
N ALA A 174 -10.65 24.89 -2.95
CA ALA A 174 -9.97 26.01 -3.57
C ALA A 174 -8.46 25.74 -3.68
N GLY A 175 -7.87 25.99 -4.86
CA GLY A 175 -6.44 25.79 -5.13
C GLY A 175 -6.06 24.36 -5.45
N ARG A 176 -7.02 23.44 -5.61
CA ARG A 176 -6.82 22.10 -6.19
C ARG A 176 -7.15 22.11 -7.68
N ASN A 177 -6.48 21.26 -8.45
CA ASN A 177 -6.87 20.95 -9.81
C ASN A 177 -7.41 19.52 -9.86
N TYR A 178 -8.39 19.32 -10.72
CA TYR A 178 -9.04 18.04 -10.96
C TYR A 178 -8.86 17.67 -12.42
N ALA A 179 -8.87 16.36 -12.69
CA ALA A 179 -8.90 15.81 -14.04
C ALA A 179 -10.19 15.02 -14.24
N VAL A 180 -10.71 15.03 -15.46
CA VAL A 180 -11.82 14.20 -15.90
C VAL A 180 -11.32 13.30 -17.02
N ASP A 181 -11.46 12.01 -16.80
CA ASP A 181 -11.26 10.99 -17.83
C ASP A 181 -12.62 10.47 -18.29
N ILE A 182 -12.76 10.25 -19.58
CA ILE A 182 -13.98 9.68 -20.18
C ILE A 182 -13.69 8.31 -20.79
N SER A 183 -14.70 7.44 -20.75
CA SER A 183 -14.64 6.15 -21.43
C SER A 183 -15.88 6.00 -22.33
N THR A 184 -15.64 5.72 -23.59
CA THR A 184 -16.70 5.45 -24.58
C THR A 184 -17.13 3.98 -24.64
N GLY A 185 -16.50 3.10 -23.86
CA GLY A 185 -16.66 1.65 -23.94
C GLY A 185 -17.56 1.00 -22.87
N LEU A 186 -18.37 1.75 -22.12
CA LEU A 186 -19.15 1.24 -20.98
C LEU A 186 -20.47 0.54 -21.38
N LEU A 187 -20.47 -0.32 -22.37
CA LEU A 187 -21.57 -1.24 -22.62
C LEU A 187 -21.19 -2.66 -22.17
N GLY A 188 -21.39 -2.93 -20.86
CA GLY A 188 -21.50 -4.31 -20.35
C GLY A 188 -20.24 -5.00 -19.83
N GLY A 189 -19.22 -4.29 -19.41
CA GLY A 189 -18.03 -4.89 -18.77
C GLY A 189 -16.91 -3.86 -18.61
N VAL A 190 -16.06 -4.09 -17.63
CA VAL A 190 -14.86 -3.30 -17.40
C VAL A 190 -13.94 -3.48 -18.61
N ASP A 191 -13.91 -2.51 -19.52
CA ASP A 191 -12.96 -2.48 -20.61
C ASP A 191 -11.71 -1.74 -20.13
N GLU A 192 -10.64 -2.47 -19.89
CA GLU A 192 -9.37 -1.95 -19.32
C GLU A 192 -8.60 -1.00 -20.25
N GLY A 193 -9.16 -0.59 -21.37
CA GLY A 193 -8.39 0.11 -22.41
C GLY A 193 -8.93 1.41 -22.95
N SER A 194 -10.10 1.88 -22.51
CA SER A 194 -10.81 2.96 -23.21
C SER A 194 -10.98 4.28 -22.44
N TRP A 195 -10.20 4.50 -21.39
CA TRP A 195 -10.20 5.78 -20.68
C TRP A 195 -9.30 6.77 -21.40
N GLU A 196 -9.84 7.90 -21.80
CA GLU A 196 -9.13 9.01 -22.41
C GLU A 196 -9.25 10.24 -21.50
N GLU A 197 -8.14 10.96 -21.35
CA GLU A 197 -8.11 12.23 -20.63
C GLU A 197 -8.93 13.24 -21.41
N TYR A 198 -9.95 13.81 -20.76
CA TYR A 198 -10.81 14.85 -21.33
C TYR A 198 -10.31 16.25 -20.97
N ASP A 199 -9.99 16.47 -19.68
CA ASP A 199 -9.38 17.71 -19.18
C ASP A 199 -8.61 17.40 -17.88
N ASP A 200 -7.37 17.89 -17.77
CA ASP A 200 -6.47 17.66 -16.64
C ASP A 200 -6.29 18.90 -15.73
N SER A 201 -6.97 20.01 -16.04
CA SER A 201 -6.69 21.31 -15.43
C SER A 201 -7.93 22.02 -14.89
N ILE A 202 -8.95 21.30 -14.47
CA ILE A 202 -10.17 21.87 -13.91
C ILE A 202 -9.90 22.45 -12.52
N PRO A 203 -9.96 23.77 -12.33
CA PRO A 203 -9.70 24.37 -11.03
C PRO A 203 -10.86 24.11 -10.07
N GLY A 204 -10.52 23.81 -8.82
CA GLY A 204 -11.51 23.72 -7.75
C GLY A 204 -12.05 25.11 -7.36
N GLU A 205 -13.36 25.26 -7.37
CA GLU A 205 -14.05 26.56 -7.13
C GLU A 205 -14.35 26.83 -5.64
N GLY A 206 -13.97 25.91 -4.74
CA GLY A 206 -14.22 26.07 -3.30
C GLY A 206 -14.95 24.86 -2.70
N GLU A 207 -16.20 25.00 -2.26
CA GLU A 207 -16.93 23.90 -1.64
C GLU A 207 -17.42 22.87 -2.67
N GLU A 208 -17.67 23.30 -3.90
CA GLU A 208 -18.21 22.48 -4.98
C GLU A 208 -17.70 23.01 -6.34
N THR A 209 -17.49 22.11 -7.28
CA THR A 209 -17.18 22.42 -8.69
C THR A 209 -18.19 21.72 -9.59
N THR A 210 -18.74 22.45 -10.54
CA THR A 210 -19.57 21.91 -11.62
C THR A 210 -18.83 22.06 -12.93
N TYR A 211 -18.68 20.97 -13.66
CA TYR A 211 -17.94 20.94 -14.92
C TYR A 211 -18.82 20.38 -16.04
N GLU A 212 -18.79 21.04 -17.21
CA GLU A 212 -19.55 20.63 -18.37
C GLU A 212 -18.69 19.77 -19.32
N ILE A 213 -19.12 18.54 -19.56
CA ILE A 213 -18.54 17.63 -20.55
C ILE A 213 -19.41 17.66 -21.80
N ILE A 214 -18.87 18.15 -22.90
CA ILE A 214 -19.57 18.19 -24.19
C ILE A 214 -19.50 16.79 -24.82
N ILE A 215 -20.65 16.25 -25.20
CA ILE A 215 -20.75 14.95 -25.88
C ILE A 215 -20.91 15.23 -27.37
N GLU A 216 -19.86 14.97 -28.16
CA GLU A 216 -19.87 15.24 -29.60
C GLU A 216 -20.83 14.35 -30.41
N GLU A 217 -21.18 13.17 -29.86
CA GLU A 217 -22.19 12.28 -30.45
C GLU A 217 -23.30 12.00 -29.44
N PRO A 218 -24.60 12.06 -29.85
CA PRO A 218 -25.70 11.78 -28.93
C PRO A 218 -25.60 10.35 -28.42
N LEU A 219 -25.75 10.18 -27.11
CA LEU A 219 -25.81 8.86 -26.48
C LEU A 219 -26.95 8.05 -27.14
N PRO A 220 -26.70 6.79 -27.48
CA PRO A 220 -27.68 5.94 -28.17
C PRO A 220 -28.96 5.65 -27.35
#